data_a5e3ae47db2f624b8b2e008317645913
#
_entry.id   a5e3ae47db2f624b8b2e008317645913
#
_cell.length_a   1.000
_cell.length_b   1.000
_cell.length_c   1.000
_cell.angle_alpha   90.00
_cell.angle_beta   90.00
_cell.angle_gamma   90.00
#
_symmetry.space_group_name_H-M   'P 1'
#
loop_
_entity.id
_entity.type
_entity.pdbx_description
1 polymer ?
#
loop_
_entity_poly.entity_id
_entity_poly.type
_entity_poly.pdbx_seq_one_letter_code
_entity_poly.pdbx_strand_id
1 'polypeptide(L)'
;MNSCHPRNNKEEKRKKVILQFFLLLFFFLLPLHSAQAQAVPDEHPGDPNARVVDGVVNTTVFGMGQSIKITGQVKEGAIAFGGDVIVEGSVDGDVAAIGGSVVQREGSRIGGDVIVLGGIYHHGKAAPGRDPKSVTIMYAGYEDQLRQAMREPFSLLRPQLTAAFFGVRLLAVLFWFIIALAFTAVMPNTVSRAVARLQLTSLRVALIGLLGSIVVTVGVLLALLVLPPLVGVIISILAILLVIVATLFGRVVISAATGRWIQRRFFPKLRSESVTLLIGITFWVVMASLPYLWPLVVAGLLVTSLGLALTARYRLSWKKSESAKV
;
A
#
# COMPACT_ATOMS: atom_id res chain seq x y z
N MET A 1 48.16 -10.31 0.40
CA MET A 1 47.52 -9.40 1.39
C MET A 1 46.32 -8.76 0.71
N ASN A 2 45.16 -9.40 0.85
CA ASN A 2 43.90 -8.94 0.26
C ASN A 2 43.05 -8.31 1.37
N SER A 3 42.93 -6.99 1.31
CA SER A 3 42.03 -6.22 2.19
C SER A 3 40.60 -6.38 1.70
N CYS A 4 39.86 -7.26 2.34
CA CYS A 4 38.44 -7.46 2.14
C CYS A 4 37.69 -6.23 2.67
N HIS A 5 36.93 -5.57 1.82
CA HIS A 5 36.27 -4.27 2.06
C HIS A 5 34.90 -4.50 2.73
N PRO A 6 34.68 -4.10 4.00
CA PRO A 6 33.43 -4.38 4.71
C PRO A 6 32.27 -3.42 4.38
N ARG A 7 32.39 -2.63 3.28
CA ARG A 7 31.43 -1.58 2.95
C ARG A 7 30.12 -2.09 2.32
N ASN A 8 30.14 -3.26 1.70
CA ASN A 8 29.03 -3.78 0.90
C ASN A 8 27.86 -4.32 1.75
N ASN A 9 28.14 -4.88 2.91
CA ASN A 9 27.13 -5.54 3.77
C ASN A 9 26.13 -4.56 4.45
N LYS A 10 26.54 -3.28 4.64
CA LYS A 10 25.65 -2.27 5.25
C LYS A 10 24.64 -1.71 4.24
N GLU A 11 25.05 -1.55 2.99
CA GLU A 11 24.15 -1.05 1.93
C GLU A 11 23.11 -2.10 1.56
N GLU A 12 23.48 -3.36 1.51
CA GLU A 12 22.58 -4.45 1.21
C GLU A 12 21.51 -4.63 2.32
N LYS A 13 21.91 -4.57 3.58
CA LYS A 13 20.96 -4.57 4.70
C LYS A 13 19.99 -3.38 4.65
N ARG A 14 20.47 -2.19 4.24
CA ARG A 14 19.61 -1.01 4.08
C ARG A 14 18.59 -1.18 2.96
N LYS A 15 18.99 -1.72 1.82
CA LYS A 15 18.09 -1.99 0.69
C LYS A 15 17.00 -2.99 1.10
N LYS A 16 17.34 -4.05 1.85
CA LYS A 16 16.36 -5.03 2.36
C LYS A 16 15.36 -4.41 3.34
N VAL A 17 15.80 -3.52 4.23
CA VAL A 17 14.90 -2.82 5.19
C VAL A 17 13.96 -1.85 4.48
N ILE A 18 14.46 -1.12 3.49
CA ILE A 18 13.63 -0.19 2.69
C ILE A 18 12.58 -0.98 1.91
N LEU A 19 12.97 -2.09 1.30
CA LEU A 19 12.05 -2.96 0.56
C LEU A 19 10.97 -3.55 1.49
N GLN A 20 11.35 -4.01 2.69
CA GLN A 20 10.40 -4.50 3.70
C GLN A 20 9.42 -3.42 4.17
N PHE A 21 9.88 -2.18 4.30
CA PHE A 21 9.02 -1.06 4.68
C PHE A 21 7.98 -0.74 3.58
N PHE A 22 8.41 -0.71 2.32
CA PHE A 22 7.50 -0.53 1.19
C PHE A 22 6.51 -1.68 1.04
N LEU A 23 6.93 -2.92 1.29
CA LEU A 23 6.06 -4.10 1.31
C LEU A 23 5.02 -4.03 2.44
N LEU A 24 5.40 -3.60 3.63
CA LEU A 24 4.48 -3.40 4.77
C LEU A 24 3.46 -2.28 4.50
N LEU A 25 3.90 -1.16 3.93
CA LEU A 25 3.02 -0.05 3.56
C LEU A 25 2.03 -0.45 2.47
N PHE A 26 2.48 -1.24 1.49
CA PHE A 26 1.65 -1.78 0.41
C PHE A 26 0.61 -2.78 0.95
N PHE A 27 1.00 -3.64 1.89
CA PHE A 27 0.10 -4.62 2.52
C PHE A 27 -1.02 -3.96 3.33
N PHE A 28 -0.75 -2.80 3.93
CA PHE A 28 -1.76 -2.05 4.70
C PHE A 28 -2.78 -1.30 3.82
N LEU A 29 -2.43 -1.08 2.55
CA LEU A 29 -3.30 -0.42 1.56
C LEU A 29 -4.18 -1.39 0.77
N LEU A 30 -3.89 -2.71 0.81
CA LEU A 30 -4.66 -3.71 0.12
C LEU A 30 -5.99 -3.98 0.84
N PRO A 31 -7.13 -3.97 0.14
CA PRO A 31 -8.39 -4.47 0.70
C PRO A 31 -8.25 -5.98 0.93
N LEU A 32 -8.53 -6.45 2.15
CA LEU A 32 -8.63 -7.86 2.50
C LEU A 32 -9.72 -8.53 1.63
N HIS A 33 -9.29 -9.17 0.56
CA HIS A 33 -10.14 -10.07 -0.21
C HIS A 33 -9.85 -11.50 0.25
N SER A 34 -10.89 -12.22 0.61
CA SER A 34 -10.80 -13.65 0.94
C SER A 34 -10.39 -14.44 -0.30
N ALA A 35 -9.19 -14.98 -0.30
CA ALA A 35 -8.72 -15.90 -1.33
C ALA A 35 -9.36 -17.27 -1.10
N GLN A 36 -10.10 -17.77 -2.10
CA GLN A 36 -10.40 -19.19 -2.22
C GLN A 36 -9.20 -19.84 -2.92
N ALA A 37 -8.57 -20.78 -2.24
CA ALA A 37 -7.52 -21.59 -2.82
C ALA A 37 -8.13 -22.50 -3.91
N GLN A 38 -7.82 -22.23 -5.16
CA GLN A 38 -8.08 -23.15 -6.27
C GLN A 38 -6.83 -24.01 -6.51
N ALA A 39 -7.05 -25.30 -6.71
CA ALA A 39 -6.02 -26.26 -7.03
C ALA A 39 -5.32 -25.87 -8.35
N VAL A 40 -4.00 -25.93 -8.33
CA VAL A 40 -3.12 -25.56 -9.44
C VAL A 40 -3.21 -26.62 -10.55
N PRO A 41 -3.49 -26.26 -11.82
CA PRO A 41 -3.28 -27.14 -12.95
C PRO A 41 -1.79 -27.21 -13.30
N ASP A 42 -1.27 -28.43 -13.47
CA ASP A 42 0.15 -28.75 -13.68
C ASP A 42 0.77 -28.31 -15.02
N GLU A 43 0.03 -27.65 -15.90
CA GLU A 43 0.57 -27.12 -17.16
C GLU A 43 0.08 -25.69 -17.38
N HIS A 44 0.98 -24.72 -17.25
CA HIS A 44 0.76 -23.40 -17.80
C HIS A 44 1.02 -23.46 -19.31
N PRO A 45 -0.02 -23.39 -20.17
CA PRO A 45 0.19 -23.18 -21.59
C PRO A 45 0.95 -21.86 -21.77
N GLY A 46 2.07 -21.93 -22.48
CA GLY A 46 2.94 -20.75 -22.68
C GLY A 46 2.11 -19.55 -23.12
N ASP A 47 2.30 -18.44 -22.46
CA ASP A 47 1.62 -17.18 -22.80
C ASP A 47 1.91 -16.84 -24.27
N PRO A 48 0.90 -16.80 -25.17
CA PRO A 48 1.12 -16.54 -26.59
C PRO A 48 1.76 -15.17 -26.85
N ASN A 49 1.72 -14.25 -25.86
CA ASN A 49 2.34 -12.94 -25.89
C ASN A 49 3.65 -12.88 -25.09
N ALA A 50 4.27 -14.03 -24.79
CA ALA A 50 5.53 -14.02 -24.05
C ALA A 50 6.62 -13.30 -24.86
N ARG A 51 7.36 -12.42 -24.21
CA ARG A 51 8.56 -11.80 -24.78
C ARG A 51 9.69 -12.82 -24.84
N VAL A 52 10.04 -13.25 -26.04
CA VAL A 52 11.16 -14.16 -26.24
C VAL A 52 12.46 -13.36 -26.32
N VAL A 53 13.46 -13.81 -25.57
CA VAL A 53 14.80 -13.22 -25.51
C VAL A 53 15.79 -14.25 -26.08
N ASP A 54 16.15 -14.06 -27.35
CA ASP A 54 17.13 -14.86 -28.07
C ASP A 54 18.47 -14.14 -28.10
N GLY A 55 19.56 -14.87 -28.06
CA GLY A 55 20.91 -14.30 -28.13
C GLY A 55 21.39 -13.73 -26.81
N VAL A 56 22.34 -12.77 -26.83
CA VAL A 56 23.01 -12.20 -25.63
C VAL A 56 22.47 -10.81 -25.36
N VAL A 57 21.89 -10.63 -24.18
CA VAL A 57 21.43 -9.34 -23.66
C VAL A 57 22.28 -8.94 -22.48
N ASN A 58 22.88 -7.73 -22.54
CA ASN A 58 23.82 -7.24 -21.52
C ASN A 58 23.16 -6.47 -20.36
N THR A 59 21.84 -6.25 -20.43
CA THR A 59 21.07 -5.47 -19.45
C THR A 59 19.94 -6.31 -18.86
N THR A 60 19.34 -5.80 -17.78
CA THR A 60 18.17 -6.43 -17.16
C THR A 60 16.96 -6.41 -18.12
N VAL A 61 16.31 -7.56 -18.28
CA VAL A 61 15.11 -7.69 -19.10
C VAL A 61 13.87 -7.48 -18.24
N PHE A 62 12.97 -6.60 -18.68
CA PHE A 62 11.71 -6.31 -17.99
C PHE A 62 10.52 -6.76 -18.84
N GLY A 63 9.56 -7.44 -18.21
CA GLY A 63 8.22 -7.73 -18.75
C GLY A 63 7.14 -7.08 -17.90
N MET A 64 6.26 -6.30 -18.52
CA MET A 64 5.08 -5.74 -17.85
C MET A 64 3.81 -6.30 -18.46
N GLY A 65 3.01 -7.02 -17.67
CA GLY A 65 1.78 -7.66 -18.11
C GLY A 65 1.97 -8.86 -19.04
N GLN A 66 3.21 -9.30 -19.28
CA GLN A 66 3.57 -10.39 -20.19
C GLN A 66 4.66 -11.28 -19.58
N SER A 67 4.68 -12.53 -19.98
CA SER A 67 5.71 -13.47 -19.60
C SER A 67 7.01 -13.24 -20.38
N ILE A 68 8.14 -13.60 -19.78
CA ILE A 68 9.47 -13.52 -20.40
C ILE A 68 9.97 -14.96 -20.61
N LYS A 69 10.33 -15.31 -21.85
CA LYS A 69 10.97 -16.58 -22.18
C LYS A 69 12.42 -16.31 -22.60
N ILE A 70 13.37 -16.81 -21.86
CA ILE A 70 14.82 -16.62 -22.11
C ILE A 70 15.38 -17.90 -22.69
N THR A 71 15.66 -17.88 -23.99
CA THR A 71 16.32 -18.97 -24.73
C THR A 71 17.82 -18.73 -24.88
N GLY A 72 18.23 -17.46 -24.84
CA GLY A 72 19.61 -17.04 -24.94
C GLY A 72 20.29 -16.80 -23.59
N GLN A 73 21.17 -15.79 -23.53
CA GLN A 73 21.90 -15.38 -22.33
C GLN A 73 21.55 -13.96 -21.91
N VAL A 74 21.19 -13.76 -20.64
CA VAL A 74 21.01 -12.45 -20.01
C VAL A 74 22.06 -12.26 -18.94
N LYS A 75 22.90 -11.19 -19.06
CA LYS A 75 24.04 -10.98 -18.17
C LYS A 75 23.69 -10.35 -16.83
N GLU A 76 22.63 -9.53 -16.77
CA GLU A 76 22.25 -8.87 -15.53
C GLU A 76 21.11 -9.59 -14.82
N GLY A 77 19.89 -9.48 -15.31
CA GLY A 77 18.74 -10.10 -14.62
C GLY A 77 17.47 -10.09 -15.46
N ALA A 78 16.41 -10.73 -14.93
CA ALA A 78 15.11 -10.74 -15.59
C ALA A 78 14.00 -10.51 -14.56
N ILE A 79 13.10 -9.56 -14.83
CA ILE A 79 12.01 -9.20 -13.92
C ILE A 79 10.69 -9.16 -14.69
N ALA A 80 9.73 -9.99 -14.31
CA ALA A 80 8.38 -9.97 -14.84
C ALA A 80 7.37 -9.46 -13.81
N PHE A 81 6.48 -8.58 -14.25
CA PHE A 81 5.33 -8.09 -13.50
C PHE A 81 4.05 -8.58 -14.17
N GLY A 82 3.28 -9.44 -13.49
CA GLY A 82 2.04 -10.02 -14.04
C GLY A 82 2.24 -11.08 -15.11
N GLY A 83 3.44 -11.67 -15.20
CA GLY A 83 3.82 -12.73 -16.09
C GLY A 83 4.84 -13.67 -15.49
N ASP A 84 5.09 -14.78 -16.16
CA ASP A 84 6.06 -15.79 -15.74
C ASP A 84 7.45 -15.49 -16.32
N VAL A 85 8.50 -15.94 -15.64
CA VAL A 85 9.85 -15.96 -16.21
C VAL A 85 10.24 -17.40 -16.49
N ILE A 86 10.35 -17.74 -17.77
CA ILE A 86 10.73 -19.08 -18.23
C ILE A 86 12.17 -19.02 -18.70
N VAL A 87 13.07 -19.71 -17.99
CA VAL A 87 14.51 -19.74 -18.31
C VAL A 87 14.82 -21.09 -18.96
N GLU A 88 15.14 -21.06 -20.24
CA GLU A 88 15.63 -22.21 -21.04
C GLU A 88 17.14 -22.06 -21.31
N GLY A 89 17.66 -20.82 -21.35
CA GLY A 89 19.05 -20.48 -21.52
C GLY A 89 19.77 -20.17 -20.21
N SER A 90 20.49 -19.04 -20.13
CA SER A 90 21.22 -18.62 -18.92
C SER A 90 20.90 -17.18 -18.50
N VAL A 91 20.80 -16.96 -17.20
CA VAL A 91 20.73 -15.64 -16.58
C VAL A 91 21.87 -15.56 -15.57
N ASP A 92 22.78 -14.60 -15.73
CA ASP A 92 23.94 -14.50 -14.83
C ASP A 92 23.58 -13.77 -13.51
N GLY A 93 22.55 -12.93 -13.49
CA GLY A 93 22.07 -12.21 -12.33
C GLY A 93 20.76 -12.72 -11.77
N ASP A 94 19.99 -11.82 -11.12
CA ASP A 94 18.77 -12.15 -10.38
C ASP A 94 17.55 -12.35 -11.29
N VAL A 95 16.64 -13.24 -10.88
CA VAL A 95 15.39 -13.48 -11.58
C VAL A 95 14.23 -13.19 -10.61
N ALA A 96 13.28 -12.34 -11.04
CA ALA A 96 12.12 -12.02 -10.23
C ALA A 96 10.81 -12.14 -11.03
N ALA A 97 9.78 -12.74 -10.39
CA ALA A 97 8.41 -12.75 -10.90
C ALA A 97 7.46 -12.22 -9.81
N ILE A 98 6.65 -11.23 -10.17
CA ILE A 98 5.62 -10.65 -9.31
C ILE A 98 4.26 -10.84 -9.95
N GLY A 99 3.39 -11.63 -9.32
CA GLY A 99 2.12 -12.06 -9.92
C GLY A 99 2.33 -13.08 -11.05
N GLY A 100 3.34 -13.91 -10.91
CA GLY A 100 3.68 -15.00 -11.81
C GLY A 100 4.70 -15.92 -11.19
N SER A 101 5.06 -16.96 -11.92
CA SER A 101 5.98 -18.02 -11.50
C SER A 101 7.32 -17.93 -12.23
N VAL A 102 8.36 -18.47 -11.63
CA VAL A 102 9.66 -18.66 -12.29
C VAL A 102 9.80 -20.14 -12.64
N VAL A 103 9.99 -20.43 -13.93
CA VAL A 103 10.15 -21.79 -14.44
C VAL A 103 11.56 -21.93 -14.98
N GLN A 104 12.41 -22.65 -14.26
CA GLN A 104 13.75 -23.01 -14.71
C GLN A 104 13.72 -24.39 -15.39
N ARG A 105 13.95 -24.40 -16.71
CA ARG A 105 14.01 -25.65 -17.49
C ARG A 105 15.32 -26.40 -17.23
N GLU A 106 15.31 -27.70 -17.52
CA GLU A 106 16.51 -28.55 -17.41
C GLU A 106 17.62 -28.03 -18.33
N GLY A 107 18.84 -27.99 -17.82
CA GLY A 107 20.01 -27.48 -18.54
C GLY A 107 20.17 -25.95 -18.51
N SER A 108 19.20 -25.21 -18.02
CA SER A 108 19.31 -23.76 -17.87
C SER A 108 20.05 -23.35 -16.59
N ARG A 109 20.55 -22.11 -16.56
CA ARG A 109 21.31 -21.58 -15.41
C ARG A 109 20.78 -20.24 -14.95
N ILE A 110 20.69 -20.08 -13.62
CA ILE A 110 20.43 -18.80 -12.95
C ILE A 110 21.56 -18.57 -11.95
N GLY A 111 22.37 -17.53 -12.15
CA GLY A 111 23.53 -17.20 -11.32
C GLY A 111 23.18 -16.44 -10.05
N GLY A 112 22.12 -15.63 -10.06
CA GLY A 112 21.69 -14.79 -8.97
C GLY A 112 20.54 -15.35 -8.12
N ASP A 113 19.93 -14.47 -7.33
CA ASP A 113 18.79 -14.77 -6.47
C ASP A 113 17.50 -14.97 -7.28
N VAL A 114 16.59 -15.80 -6.77
CA VAL A 114 15.26 -15.98 -7.36
C VAL A 114 14.22 -15.45 -6.39
N ILE A 115 13.42 -14.48 -6.85
CA ILE A 115 12.36 -13.84 -6.06
C ILE A 115 11.03 -14.10 -6.76
N VAL A 116 10.11 -14.82 -6.07
CA VAL A 116 8.77 -15.11 -6.59
C VAL A 116 7.73 -14.60 -5.61
N LEU A 117 6.89 -13.68 -6.07
CA LEU A 117 5.78 -13.13 -5.30
C LEU A 117 4.46 -13.46 -5.99
N GLY A 118 3.63 -14.24 -5.33
CA GLY A 118 2.33 -14.68 -5.81
C GLY A 118 2.35 -16.10 -6.35
N GLY A 119 3.28 -16.43 -7.24
CA GLY A 119 3.47 -17.74 -7.85
C GLY A 119 4.46 -18.63 -7.13
N ILE A 120 4.99 -19.60 -7.87
CA ILE A 120 5.96 -20.60 -7.38
C ILE A 120 7.20 -20.68 -8.28
N TYR A 121 8.28 -21.16 -7.69
CA TYR A 121 9.49 -21.47 -8.43
C TYR A 121 9.49 -22.95 -8.78
N HIS A 122 9.47 -23.22 -10.09
CA HIS A 122 9.55 -24.56 -10.65
C HIS A 122 10.93 -24.80 -11.24
N HIS A 123 11.54 -25.93 -10.92
CA HIS A 123 12.73 -26.42 -11.58
C HIS A 123 12.50 -27.88 -12.05
N GLY A 124 13.24 -28.33 -13.07
CA GLY A 124 13.17 -29.70 -13.55
C GLY A 124 13.55 -30.73 -12.48
N LYS A 125 13.50 -32.02 -12.85
CA LYS A 125 13.85 -33.15 -11.94
C LYS A 125 15.33 -33.16 -11.58
N ALA A 126 16.20 -32.64 -12.44
CA ALA A 126 17.62 -32.48 -12.17
C ALA A 126 17.88 -31.31 -11.22
N ALA A 127 19.01 -31.35 -10.49
CA ALA A 127 19.41 -30.23 -9.66
C ALA A 127 19.53 -28.95 -10.49
N PRO A 128 18.90 -27.84 -10.07
CA PRO A 128 18.90 -26.59 -10.84
C PRO A 128 20.32 -26.03 -10.94
N GLY A 129 20.68 -25.56 -12.15
CA GLY A 129 21.95 -24.85 -12.41
C GLY A 129 21.96 -23.50 -11.71
N ARG A 130 22.32 -23.45 -10.42
CA ARG A 130 22.34 -22.24 -9.60
C ARG A 130 23.67 -22.05 -8.86
N ASP A 131 23.99 -20.81 -8.52
CA ASP A 131 25.11 -20.54 -7.62
C ASP A 131 24.76 -21.08 -6.21
N PRO A 132 25.66 -21.83 -5.55
CA PRO A 132 25.44 -22.33 -4.18
C PRO A 132 25.16 -21.23 -3.13
N LYS A 133 25.53 -19.98 -3.41
CA LYS A 133 25.29 -18.83 -2.54
C LYS A 133 23.99 -18.11 -2.83
N SER A 134 23.29 -18.44 -3.92
CA SER A 134 22.04 -17.78 -4.31
C SER A 134 20.89 -18.18 -3.38
N VAL A 135 20.02 -17.20 -3.10
CA VAL A 135 18.86 -17.36 -2.22
C VAL A 135 17.60 -17.44 -3.07
N THR A 136 16.65 -18.30 -2.65
CA THR A 136 15.30 -18.29 -3.21
C THR A 136 14.35 -17.71 -2.17
N ILE A 137 13.66 -16.62 -2.55
CA ILE A 137 12.60 -16.02 -1.77
C ILE A 137 11.30 -16.27 -2.53
N MET A 138 10.41 -17.07 -1.92
CA MET A 138 9.14 -17.43 -2.53
C MET A 138 8.00 -17.14 -1.55
N TYR A 139 6.99 -16.42 -2.03
CA TYR A 139 5.73 -16.23 -1.34
C TYR A 139 4.61 -16.67 -2.28
N ALA A 140 4.14 -17.89 -2.09
CA ALA A 140 3.03 -18.46 -2.85
C ALA A 140 1.70 -17.94 -2.30
N GLY A 141 0.83 -17.49 -3.17
CA GLY A 141 -0.50 -16.99 -2.84
C GLY A 141 -0.84 -15.70 -3.59
N TYR A 142 -2.11 -15.53 -3.88
CA TYR A 142 -2.63 -14.34 -4.60
C TYR A 142 -2.07 -14.16 -6.02
N GLU A 143 -1.60 -15.23 -6.68
CA GLU A 143 -0.99 -15.15 -8.02
C GLU A 143 -1.96 -14.50 -9.02
N ASP A 144 -3.20 -14.98 -9.11
CA ASP A 144 -4.19 -14.47 -10.07
C ASP A 144 -4.52 -12.99 -9.80
N GLN A 145 -4.65 -12.60 -8.51
CA GLN A 145 -4.94 -11.22 -8.16
C GLN A 145 -3.76 -10.29 -8.48
N LEU A 146 -2.53 -10.72 -8.18
CA LEU A 146 -1.33 -9.96 -8.50
C LEU A 146 -1.10 -9.92 -10.02
N ARG A 147 -1.30 -11.03 -10.72
CA ARG A 147 -1.21 -11.13 -12.17
C ARG A 147 -2.20 -10.19 -12.84
N GLN A 148 -3.47 -10.22 -12.44
CA GLN A 148 -4.49 -9.33 -12.95
C GLN A 148 -4.17 -7.85 -12.62
N ALA A 149 -3.74 -7.56 -11.40
CA ALA A 149 -3.37 -6.21 -10.99
C ALA A 149 -2.20 -5.63 -11.80
N MET A 150 -1.24 -6.48 -12.19
CA MET A 150 -0.08 -6.05 -12.98
C MET A 150 -0.38 -5.98 -14.48
N ARG A 151 -1.23 -6.89 -15.00
CA ARG A 151 -1.68 -6.86 -16.41
C ARG A 151 -2.65 -5.71 -16.67
N GLU A 152 -3.56 -5.47 -15.74
CA GLU A 152 -4.61 -4.45 -15.84
C GLU A 152 -4.66 -3.58 -14.59
N PRO A 153 -3.70 -2.65 -14.39
CA PRO A 153 -3.64 -1.84 -13.17
C PRO A 153 -4.90 -1.00 -12.95
N PHE A 154 -5.60 -0.65 -14.02
CA PHE A 154 -6.88 0.07 -13.94
C PHE A 154 -8.05 -0.82 -13.49
N SER A 155 -7.93 -2.14 -13.55
CA SER A 155 -8.95 -3.06 -13.02
C SER A 155 -9.11 -2.93 -11.51
N LEU A 156 -8.03 -2.61 -10.79
CA LEU A 156 -8.05 -2.31 -9.35
C LEU A 156 -8.92 -1.09 -9.00
N LEU A 157 -9.10 -0.19 -9.96
CA LEU A 157 -9.94 0.99 -9.77
C LEU A 157 -11.42 0.69 -9.97
N ARG A 158 -11.76 -0.49 -10.52
CA ARG A 158 -13.15 -0.93 -10.77
C ARG A 158 -13.54 -2.01 -9.77
N PRO A 159 -14.24 -1.69 -8.67
CA PRO A 159 -14.73 -2.70 -7.76
C PRO A 159 -15.75 -3.61 -8.46
N GLN A 160 -15.62 -4.91 -8.29
CA GLN A 160 -16.63 -5.86 -8.75
C GLN A 160 -17.84 -5.78 -7.80
N LEU A 161 -19.02 -5.47 -8.33
CA LEU A 161 -20.26 -5.34 -7.56
C LEU A 161 -20.86 -6.73 -7.26
N THR A 162 -20.20 -7.48 -6.39
CA THR A 162 -20.63 -8.79 -5.93
C THR A 162 -21.42 -8.69 -4.63
N ALA A 163 -22.17 -9.72 -4.27
CA ALA A 163 -22.85 -9.77 -2.95
C ALA A 163 -21.82 -9.64 -1.81
N ALA A 164 -20.65 -10.25 -1.94
CA ALA A 164 -19.55 -10.12 -0.99
C ALA A 164 -19.05 -8.68 -0.86
N PHE A 165 -18.98 -7.92 -1.95
CA PHE A 165 -18.62 -6.50 -1.94
C PHE A 165 -19.57 -5.70 -1.04
N PHE A 166 -20.89 -5.87 -1.19
CA PHE A 166 -21.87 -5.18 -0.36
C PHE A 166 -21.79 -5.62 1.11
N GLY A 167 -21.58 -6.92 1.37
CA GLY A 167 -21.38 -7.45 2.72
C GLY A 167 -20.19 -6.80 3.42
N VAL A 168 -19.04 -6.74 2.75
CA VAL A 168 -17.83 -6.08 3.29
C VAL A 168 -18.05 -4.58 3.53
N ARG A 169 -18.80 -3.89 2.65
CA ARG A 169 -19.12 -2.46 2.85
C ARG A 169 -20.06 -2.23 4.03
N LEU A 170 -21.03 -3.11 4.23
CA LEU A 170 -21.90 -3.05 5.40
C LEU A 170 -21.11 -3.26 6.70
N LEU A 171 -20.23 -4.26 6.72
CA LEU A 171 -19.33 -4.49 7.85
C LEU A 171 -18.40 -3.29 8.10
N ALA A 172 -17.89 -2.66 7.03
CA ALA A 172 -17.08 -1.45 7.15
C ALA A 172 -17.87 -0.28 7.76
N VAL A 173 -19.12 -0.07 7.38
CA VAL A 173 -19.99 0.94 8.01
C VAL A 173 -20.17 0.64 9.49
N LEU A 174 -20.47 -0.59 9.85
CA LEU A 174 -20.68 -1.02 11.24
C LEU A 174 -19.40 -0.82 12.07
N PHE A 175 -18.27 -1.28 11.55
CA PHE A 175 -16.97 -1.14 12.19
C PHE A 175 -16.61 0.33 12.46
N TRP A 176 -16.72 1.18 11.44
CA TRP A 176 -16.42 2.62 11.59
C TRP A 176 -17.44 3.33 12.49
N PHE A 177 -18.69 2.86 12.53
CA PHE A 177 -19.71 3.39 13.42
C PHE A 177 -19.37 3.11 14.88
N ILE A 178 -18.97 1.87 15.21
CA ILE A 178 -18.53 1.48 16.56
C ILE A 178 -17.32 2.34 16.99
N ILE A 179 -16.31 2.47 16.14
CA ILE A 179 -15.14 3.30 16.41
C ILE A 179 -15.54 4.76 16.64
N ALA A 180 -16.37 5.33 15.77
CA ALA A 180 -16.78 6.72 15.90
C ALA A 180 -17.59 6.96 17.18
N LEU A 181 -18.44 6.01 17.56
CA LEU A 181 -19.23 6.07 18.80
C LEU A 181 -18.32 5.99 20.02
N ALA A 182 -17.32 5.11 20.01
CA ALA A 182 -16.32 5.02 21.07
C ALA A 182 -15.52 6.32 21.22
N PHE A 183 -15.03 6.90 20.12
CA PHE A 183 -14.30 8.16 20.15
C PHE A 183 -15.15 9.34 20.64
N THR A 184 -16.41 9.42 20.21
CA THR A 184 -17.33 10.48 20.67
C THR A 184 -17.70 10.32 22.13
N ALA A 185 -17.79 9.09 22.64
CA ALA A 185 -18.06 8.82 24.07
C ALA A 185 -16.84 9.14 24.95
N VAL A 186 -15.61 8.78 24.53
CA VAL A 186 -14.39 8.95 25.32
C VAL A 186 -13.88 10.39 25.25
N MET A 187 -13.99 11.07 24.08
CA MET A 187 -13.41 12.41 23.86
C MET A 187 -14.42 13.40 23.23
N PRO A 188 -15.59 13.63 23.82
CA PRO A 188 -16.66 14.44 23.20
C PRO A 188 -16.21 15.88 22.90
N ASN A 189 -15.50 16.51 23.82
CA ASN A 189 -15.01 17.88 23.69
C ASN A 189 -13.91 18.04 22.61
N THR A 190 -13.13 16.99 22.38
CA THR A 190 -12.06 17.02 21.37
C THR A 190 -12.65 16.86 19.98
N VAL A 191 -13.59 15.92 19.80
CA VAL A 191 -14.29 15.71 18.54
C VAL A 191 -15.10 16.94 18.15
N SER A 192 -15.89 17.51 19.05
CA SER A 192 -16.73 18.68 18.75
C SER A 192 -15.90 19.91 18.34
N ARG A 193 -14.78 20.17 19.02
CA ARG A 193 -13.84 21.24 18.65
C ARG A 193 -13.19 21.01 17.29
N ALA A 194 -12.76 19.77 17.02
CA ALA A 194 -12.15 19.42 15.73
C ALA A 194 -13.15 19.57 14.57
N VAL A 195 -14.41 19.17 14.77
CA VAL A 195 -15.49 19.35 13.79
C VAL A 195 -15.74 20.84 13.50
N ALA A 196 -15.81 21.68 14.52
CA ALA A 196 -15.99 23.13 14.34
C ALA A 196 -14.83 23.75 13.53
N ARG A 197 -13.60 23.34 13.81
CA ARG A 197 -12.42 23.79 13.04
C ARG A 197 -12.47 23.37 11.57
N LEU A 198 -12.81 22.11 11.31
CA LEU A 198 -12.91 21.60 9.94
C LEU A 198 -13.93 22.42 9.13
N GLN A 199 -15.06 22.79 9.74
CA GLN A 199 -16.09 23.60 9.07
C GLN A 199 -15.65 25.03 8.80
N LEU A 200 -14.80 25.61 9.65
CA LEU A 200 -14.36 27.01 9.51
C LEU A 200 -13.08 27.16 8.65
N THR A 201 -12.20 26.17 8.63
CA THR A 201 -10.87 26.29 8.02
C THR A 201 -10.44 25.04 7.26
N SER A 202 -11.36 24.40 6.51
CA SER A 202 -11.12 23.14 5.81
C SER A 202 -9.90 23.16 4.91
N LEU A 203 -9.70 24.23 4.13
CA LEU A 203 -8.56 24.35 3.22
C LEU A 203 -7.22 24.43 3.96
N ARG A 204 -7.17 25.20 5.07
CA ARG A 204 -5.94 25.30 5.88
C ARG A 204 -5.58 23.96 6.52
N VAL A 205 -6.57 23.22 7.02
CA VAL A 205 -6.37 21.89 7.59
C VAL A 205 -5.84 20.93 6.53
N ALA A 206 -6.39 20.96 5.31
CA ALA A 206 -5.92 20.13 4.20
C ALA A 206 -4.48 20.48 3.80
N LEU A 207 -4.14 21.76 3.69
CA LEU A 207 -2.77 22.21 3.38
C LEU A 207 -1.75 21.80 4.47
N ILE A 208 -2.10 21.98 5.74
CA ILE A 208 -1.24 21.54 6.85
C ILE A 208 -1.09 20.02 6.84
N GLY A 209 -2.15 19.29 6.52
CA GLY A 209 -2.10 17.83 6.39
C GLY A 209 -1.22 17.38 5.22
N LEU A 210 -1.30 18.07 4.09
CA LEU A 210 -0.45 17.79 2.92
C LEU A 210 1.02 18.03 3.25
N LEU A 211 1.36 19.17 3.84
CA LEU A 211 2.72 19.46 4.28
C LEU A 211 3.19 18.45 5.34
N GLY A 212 2.32 18.14 6.31
CA GLY A 212 2.61 17.14 7.34
C GLY A 212 2.87 15.75 6.75
N SER A 213 2.11 15.32 5.74
CA SER A 213 2.34 14.02 5.08
C SER A 213 3.67 13.98 4.34
N ILE A 214 4.05 15.07 3.67
CA ILE A 214 5.37 15.19 3.02
C ILE A 214 6.48 15.11 4.07
N VAL A 215 6.38 15.87 5.16
CA VAL A 215 7.39 15.89 6.23
C VAL A 215 7.53 14.50 6.87
N VAL A 216 6.43 13.81 7.15
CA VAL A 216 6.48 12.45 7.71
C VAL A 216 7.13 11.48 6.73
N THR A 217 6.74 11.51 5.45
CA THR A 217 7.30 10.62 4.43
C THR A 217 8.79 10.86 4.22
N VAL A 218 9.20 12.12 4.02
CA VAL A 218 10.61 12.50 3.85
C VAL A 218 11.41 12.20 5.12
N GLY A 219 10.83 12.49 6.30
CA GLY A 219 11.48 12.21 7.59
C GLY A 219 11.74 10.72 7.81
N VAL A 220 10.79 9.87 7.47
CA VAL A 220 10.97 8.41 7.53
C VAL A 220 12.04 7.93 6.53
N LEU A 221 12.02 8.43 5.29
CA LEU A 221 13.04 8.09 4.30
C LEU A 221 14.43 8.50 4.75
N LEU A 222 14.59 9.72 5.26
CA LEU A 222 15.87 10.20 5.79
C LEU A 222 16.32 9.38 7.00
N ALA A 223 15.41 9.03 7.90
CA ALA A 223 15.72 8.20 9.05
C ALA A 223 16.25 6.82 8.64
N LEU A 224 15.67 6.20 7.61
CA LEU A 224 16.12 4.91 7.09
C LEU A 224 17.46 5.00 6.33
N LEU A 225 17.75 6.13 5.69
CA LEU A 225 18.97 6.33 4.90
C LEU A 225 20.18 6.73 5.77
N VAL A 226 19.97 7.59 6.75
CA VAL A 226 21.05 8.25 7.51
C VAL A 226 21.33 7.58 8.85
N LEU A 227 20.29 7.11 9.57
CA LEU A 227 20.46 6.55 10.90
C LEU A 227 20.87 5.06 10.88
N PRO A 228 21.43 4.56 12.00
CA PRO A 228 21.64 3.12 12.18
C PRO A 228 20.33 2.35 11.97
N PRO A 229 20.37 1.13 11.38
CA PRO A 229 19.17 0.38 10.99
C PRO A 229 18.12 0.22 12.09
N LEU A 230 18.58 -0.04 13.31
CA LEU A 230 17.69 -0.23 14.47
C LEU A 230 16.92 1.05 14.82
N VAL A 231 17.59 2.19 14.81
CA VAL A 231 16.96 3.49 15.11
C VAL A 231 16.01 3.90 13.99
N GLY A 232 16.39 3.69 12.72
CA GLY A 232 15.53 3.97 11.57
C GLY A 232 14.23 3.15 11.60
N VAL A 233 14.31 1.87 11.98
CA VAL A 233 13.12 1.01 12.13
C VAL A 233 12.20 1.50 13.26
N ILE A 234 12.76 1.85 14.42
CA ILE A 234 11.97 2.37 15.54
C ILE A 234 11.23 3.65 15.16
N ILE A 235 11.92 4.60 14.52
CA ILE A 235 11.30 5.85 14.05
C ILE A 235 10.20 5.56 13.03
N SER A 236 10.41 4.61 12.13
CA SER A 236 9.41 4.23 11.13
C SER A 236 8.16 3.63 11.78
N ILE A 237 8.31 2.74 12.75
CA ILE A 237 7.19 2.17 13.51
C ILE A 237 6.42 3.28 14.24
N LEU A 238 7.12 4.20 14.87
CA LEU A 238 6.50 5.32 15.59
C LEU A 238 5.74 6.25 14.63
N ALA A 239 6.30 6.52 13.45
CA ALA A 239 5.63 7.31 12.40
C ALA A 239 4.37 6.61 11.87
N ILE A 240 4.43 5.30 11.62
CA ILE A 240 3.26 4.51 11.22
C ILE A 240 2.17 4.57 12.29
N LEU A 241 2.53 4.35 13.55
CA LEU A 241 1.58 4.42 14.67
C LEU A 241 0.92 5.80 14.76
N LEU A 242 1.71 6.86 14.61
CA LEU A 242 1.21 8.23 14.57
C LEU A 242 0.19 8.44 13.44
N VAL A 243 0.51 7.98 12.24
CA VAL A 243 -0.37 8.07 11.07
C VAL A 243 -1.65 7.28 11.29
N ILE A 244 -1.58 6.08 11.87
CA ILE A 244 -2.76 5.27 12.18
C ILE A 244 -3.67 6.02 13.17
N VAL A 245 -3.14 6.50 14.28
CA VAL A 245 -3.92 7.23 15.30
C VAL A 245 -4.52 8.51 14.72
N ALA A 246 -3.73 9.26 13.93
CA ALA A 246 -4.20 10.47 13.25
C ALA A 246 -5.34 10.16 12.27
N THR A 247 -5.23 9.06 11.52
CA THR A 247 -6.24 8.63 10.56
C THR A 247 -7.53 8.19 11.25
N LEU A 248 -7.43 7.42 12.31
CA LEU A 248 -8.60 7.00 13.11
C LEU A 248 -9.36 8.22 13.64
N PHE A 249 -8.65 9.13 14.30
CA PHE A 249 -9.25 10.36 14.84
C PHE A 249 -9.84 11.25 13.75
N GLY A 250 -9.07 11.52 12.69
CA GLY A 250 -9.50 12.39 11.60
C GLY A 250 -10.71 11.84 10.85
N ARG A 251 -10.75 10.55 10.61
CA ARG A 251 -11.89 9.91 9.94
C ARG A 251 -13.19 10.05 10.75
N VAL A 252 -13.12 9.92 12.08
CA VAL A 252 -14.27 10.16 12.97
C VAL A 252 -14.75 11.61 12.86
N VAL A 253 -13.82 12.56 12.92
CA VAL A 253 -14.14 14.01 12.85
C VAL A 253 -14.71 14.38 11.49
N ILE A 254 -14.13 13.90 10.39
CA ILE A 254 -14.60 14.15 9.04
C ILE A 254 -16.00 13.57 8.83
N SER A 255 -16.24 12.32 9.29
CA SER A 255 -17.56 11.69 9.21
C SER A 255 -18.61 12.47 10.02
N ALA A 256 -18.26 12.90 11.24
CA ALA A 256 -19.15 13.73 12.07
C ALA A 256 -19.46 15.09 11.42
N ALA A 257 -18.45 15.74 10.82
CA ALA A 257 -18.63 17.03 10.15
C ALA A 257 -19.53 16.91 8.91
N THR A 258 -19.27 15.90 8.07
CA THR A 258 -20.06 15.61 6.87
C THR A 258 -21.49 15.20 7.24
N GLY A 259 -21.65 14.34 8.23
CA GLY A 259 -22.96 13.92 8.73
C GLY A 259 -23.79 15.12 9.20
N ARG A 260 -23.21 16.04 9.99
CA ARG A 260 -23.89 17.29 10.42
C ARG A 260 -24.26 18.17 9.25
N TRP A 261 -23.41 18.28 8.24
CA TRP A 261 -23.70 19.06 7.04
C TRP A 261 -24.88 18.47 6.25
N ILE A 262 -24.86 17.15 5.98
CA ILE A 262 -25.94 16.44 5.27
C ILE A 262 -27.24 16.53 6.05
N GLN A 263 -27.21 16.29 7.37
CA GLN A 263 -28.39 16.34 8.23
C GLN A 263 -29.06 17.72 8.20
N ARG A 264 -28.27 18.80 8.35
CA ARG A 264 -28.81 20.17 8.29
C ARG A 264 -29.46 20.49 6.94
N ARG A 265 -28.93 19.92 5.86
CA ARG A 265 -29.40 20.24 4.51
C ARG A 265 -30.62 19.42 4.11
N PHE A 266 -30.66 18.11 4.46
CA PHE A 266 -31.66 17.17 3.97
C PHE A 266 -32.63 16.66 5.03
N PHE A 267 -32.20 16.59 6.29
CA PHE A 267 -32.98 15.99 7.39
C PHE A 267 -33.01 16.89 8.64
N PRO A 268 -33.53 18.12 8.58
CA PRO A 268 -33.46 19.06 9.72
C PRO A 268 -34.26 18.62 10.96
N LYS A 269 -35.19 17.69 10.80
CA LYS A 269 -36.03 17.15 11.89
C LYS A 269 -35.34 16.06 12.71
N LEU A 270 -34.29 15.40 12.18
CA LEU A 270 -33.54 14.38 12.89
C LEU A 270 -32.50 15.04 13.80
N ARG A 271 -32.65 14.91 15.11
CA ARG A 271 -31.71 15.52 16.10
C ARG A 271 -30.80 14.51 16.79
N SER A 272 -30.77 13.24 16.33
CA SER A 272 -29.95 12.21 16.94
C SER A 272 -28.48 12.31 16.48
N GLU A 273 -27.56 12.39 17.43
CA GLU A 273 -26.12 12.46 17.15
C GLU A 273 -25.58 11.15 16.54
N SER A 274 -26.10 10.01 17.01
CA SER A 274 -25.74 8.70 16.46
C SER A 274 -26.16 8.54 15.00
N VAL A 275 -27.36 9.01 14.64
CA VAL A 275 -27.84 9.01 13.24
C VAL A 275 -26.99 9.93 12.38
N THR A 276 -26.59 11.07 12.90
CA THR A 276 -25.67 12.00 12.19
C THR A 276 -24.33 11.34 11.86
N LEU A 277 -23.74 10.63 12.83
CA LEU A 277 -22.51 9.87 12.63
C LEU A 277 -22.69 8.78 11.59
N LEU A 278 -23.79 8.01 11.67
CA LEU A 278 -24.08 6.94 10.73
C LEU A 278 -24.20 7.47 9.30
N ILE A 279 -24.92 8.58 9.08
CA ILE A 279 -25.07 9.23 7.77
C ILE A 279 -23.68 9.63 7.22
N GLY A 280 -22.84 10.25 8.03
CA GLY A 280 -21.51 10.66 7.58
C GLY A 280 -20.58 9.52 7.26
N ILE A 281 -20.62 8.43 8.04
CA ILE A 281 -19.83 7.23 7.80
C ILE A 281 -20.29 6.54 6.52
N THR A 282 -21.60 6.34 6.36
CA THR A 282 -22.18 5.73 5.16
C THR A 282 -21.82 6.54 3.91
N PHE A 283 -21.88 7.87 3.97
CA PHE A 283 -21.47 8.73 2.88
C PHE A 283 -20.02 8.46 2.45
N TRP A 284 -19.07 8.43 3.39
CA TRP A 284 -17.66 8.21 3.08
C TRP A 284 -17.36 6.77 2.63
N VAL A 285 -18.07 5.77 3.16
CA VAL A 285 -17.95 4.39 2.68
C VAL A 285 -18.46 4.27 1.24
N VAL A 286 -19.58 4.93 0.90
CA VAL A 286 -20.11 4.98 -0.47
C VAL A 286 -19.14 5.71 -1.40
N MET A 287 -18.61 6.87 -1.00
CA MET A 287 -17.61 7.61 -1.79
C MET A 287 -16.35 6.78 -2.04
N ALA A 288 -15.85 6.06 -1.03
CA ALA A 288 -14.74 5.14 -1.16
C ALA A 288 -15.07 3.85 -1.94
N SER A 289 -16.32 3.64 -2.31
CA SER A 289 -16.76 2.49 -3.12
C SER A 289 -16.91 2.84 -4.59
N LEU A 290 -16.86 4.12 -4.94
CA LEU A 290 -17.00 4.56 -6.33
C LEU A 290 -15.74 4.19 -7.13
N PRO A 291 -15.91 3.61 -8.33
CA PRO A 291 -14.80 3.30 -9.22
C PRO A 291 -14.02 4.57 -9.57
N TYR A 292 -12.71 4.44 -9.72
CA TYR A 292 -11.76 5.52 -10.01
C TYR A 292 -11.64 6.63 -8.94
N LEU A 293 -12.67 6.84 -8.12
CA LEU A 293 -12.69 7.91 -7.11
C LEU A 293 -12.09 7.50 -5.78
N TRP A 294 -12.13 6.19 -5.45
CA TRP A 294 -11.70 5.68 -4.16
C TRP A 294 -10.26 6.06 -3.76
N PRO A 295 -9.25 6.09 -4.67
CA PRO A 295 -7.88 6.46 -4.27
C PRO A 295 -7.80 7.94 -3.85
N LEU A 296 -8.51 8.82 -4.57
CA LEU A 296 -8.58 10.24 -4.23
C LEU A 296 -9.29 10.46 -2.89
N VAL A 297 -10.37 9.72 -2.65
CA VAL A 297 -11.11 9.77 -1.37
C VAL A 297 -10.22 9.30 -0.22
N VAL A 298 -9.52 8.19 -0.38
CA VAL A 298 -8.61 7.66 0.65
C VAL A 298 -7.44 8.62 0.90
N ALA A 299 -6.80 9.12 -0.15
CA ALA A 299 -5.72 10.09 -0.03
C ALA A 299 -6.19 11.40 0.64
N GLY A 300 -7.35 11.92 0.24
CA GLY A 300 -7.96 13.10 0.85
C GLY A 300 -8.29 12.90 2.33
N LEU A 301 -8.82 11.73 2.69
CA LEU A 301 -9.08 11.37 4.09
C LEU A 301 -7.79 11.25 4.91
N LEU A 302 -6.73 10.66 4.37
CA LEU A 302 -5.43 10.56 5.04
C LEU A 302 -4.81 11.93 5.29
N VAL A 303 -4.73 12.76 4.25
CA VAL A 303 -4.16 14.11 4.33
C VAL A 303 -4.94 14.99 5.31
N THR A 304 -6.26 15.02 5.20
CA THR A 304 -7.10 15.86 6.11
C THR A 304 -7.07 15.32 7.53
N SER A 305 -7.01 14.00 7.74
CA SER A 305 -6.89 13.39 9.07
C SER A 305 -5.58 13.79 9.75
N LEU A 306 -4.47 13.75 9.02
CA LEU A 306 -3.18 14.17 9.53
C LEU A 306 -3.18 15.67 9.88
N GLY A 307 -3.77 16.51 9.01
CA GLY A 307 -3.94 17.93 9.26
C GLY A 307 -4.77 18.23 10.50
N LEU A 308 -5.86 17.48 10.73
CA LEU A 308 -6.66 17.60 11.94
C LEU A 308 -5.87 17.21 13.20
N ALA A 309 -5.11 16.13 13.15
CA ALA A 309 -4.29 15.68 14.28
C ALA A 309 -3.20 16.72 14.63
N LEU A 310 -2.53 17.26 13.64
CA LEU A 310 -1.50 18.29 13.83
C LEU A 310 -2.08 19.60 14.36
N THR A 311 -3.25 20.00 13.88
CA THR A 311 -3.91 21.25 14.30
C THR A 311 -4.70 21.12 15.60
N ALA A 312 -4.97 19.92 16.10
CA ALA A 312 -5.76 19.67 17.30
C ALA A 312 -5.19 20.37 18.56
N ARG A 313 -3.88 20.55 18.64
CA ARG A 313 -3.18 21.18 19.76
C ARG A 313 -3.15 22.70 19.72
N TYR A 314 -3.36 23.35 18.58
CA TYR A 314 -3.31 24.80 18.52
C TYR A 314 -4.59 25.43 19.11
N ARG A 315 -4.49 26.07 20.28
CA ARG A 315 -5.52 26.98 20.75
C ARG A 315 -5.54 28.18 19.79
N LEU A 316 -6.65 28.37 19.07
CA LEU A 316 -6.94 29.63 18.42
C LEU A 316 -7.13 30.63 19.53
N SER A 317 -6.07 31.36 19.90
CA SER A 317 -6.15 32.55 20.71
C SER A 317 -6.85 33.62 19.86
N TRP A 318 -8.15 33.74 20.01
CA TRP A 318 -8.82 34.95 19.58
C TRP A 318 -8.24 36.06 20.45
N LYS A 319 -7.39 36.94 19.89
CA LYS A 319 -7.14 38.23 20.45
C LYS A 319 -8.52 38.90 20.65
N LYS A 320 -9.01 38.98 21.88
CA LYS A 320 -10.03 39.94 22.26
C LYS A 320 -9.48 41.29 21.81
N SER A 321 -10.05 41.84 20.76
CA SER A 321 -9.83 43.22 20.39
C SER A 321 -10.16 44.04 21.64
N GLU A 322 -9.15 44.69 22.23
CA GLU A 322 -9.32 45.77 23.14
C GLU A 322 -9.96 46.94 22.37
N SER A 323 -11.24 46.94 22.33
CA SER A 323 -12.03 48.11 21.95
C SER A 323 -13.11 48.33 23.01
N ALA A 324 -12.67 48.77 24.19
CA ALA A 324 -13.51 49.43 25.17
C ALA A 324 -12.61 50.24 26.10
N LYS A 325 -11.97 51.25 25.53
CA LYS A 325 -11.55 52.45 26.28
C LYS A 325 -11.99 53.62 25.43
N VAL A 326 -13.16 54.13 25.70
CA VAL A 326 -13.56 55.53 25.76
C VAL A 326 -14.71 55.61 26.74
#